data_fb682f79ee70ff3cf20d9a2df5245da2
#
_entry.id   fb682f79ee70ff3cf20d9a2df5245da2
#
_cell.length_a   1.000
_cell.length_b   1.000
_cell.length_c   1.000
_cell.angle_alpha   90.00
_cell.angle_beta   90.00
_cell.angle_gamma   90.00
#
_symmetry.space_group_name_H-M   'P 1'
#
loop_
_entity.id
_entity.type
_entity.pdbx_description
1 polymer ?
#
loop_
_entity_poly.entity_id
_entity_poly.type
_entity_poly.pdbx_seq_one_letter_code
_entity_poly.pdbx_strand_id
1 'polypeptide(L)'
;MTNVPDADGAGAMERPTWRFMLSHPAHLIALGFGSGLAPVAPGTAGTLWAWVAWLLLARWLTPFELGLLIAISLPLGWWACTVTAGHMRVLDPGNIVWDEVIAFWIVLWLLLPAGFGAQLAAFALFRFFDAVKPGPVGWADDLYHGFGWQGGFGILFDDLVAALCTLLVIAAWRVWW
;
A
#
# COMPACT_ATOMS: atom_id res chain seq x y z
N MET A 1 -25.47 -37.60 -18.08
CA MET A 1 -25.32 -36.11 -18.10
C MET A 1 -25.17 -35.67 -16.64
N THR A 2 -23.94 -35.60 -16.17
CA THR A 2 -23.63 -35.21 -14.80
C THR A 2 -23.46 -33.69 -14.81
N ASN A 3 -24.39 -33.00 -14.16
CA ASN A 3 -24.25 -31.56 -13.88
C ASN A 3 -23.02 -31.38 -12.98
N VAL A 4 -21.95 -30.86 -13.55
CA VAL A 4 -20.86 -30.26 -12.81
C VAL A 4 -21.39 -28.89 -12.37
N PRO A 5 -21.46 -28.57 -11.08
CA PRO A 5 -21.82 -27.20 -10.68
C PRO A 5 -20.72 -26.27 -11.14
N ASP A 6 -21.12 -25.22 -11.86
CA ASP A 6 -20.23 -24.15 -12.29
C ASP A 6 -19.48 -23.61 -11.08
N ALA A 7 -18.15 -23.70 -11.10
CA ALA A 7 -17.25 -23.22 -10.06
C ALA A 7 -17.20 -21.67 -9.95
N ASP A 8 -17.99 -20.98 -10.79
CA ASP A 8 -17.97 -19.52 -10.94
C ASP A 8 -18.96 -18.77 -10.04
N GLY A 9 -19.64 -19.48 -9.13
CA GLY A 9 -20.66 -18.89 -8.25
C GLY A 9 -20.19 -18.41 -6.86
N ALA A 10 -18.90 -18.49 -6.54
CA ALA A 10 -18.38 -17.93 -5.30
C ALA A 10 -17.82 -16.52 -5.58
N GLY A 11 -18.73 -15.56 -5.68
CA GLY A 11 -18.45 -14.19 -6.06
C GLY A 11 -17.25 -13.58 -5.33
N ALA A 12 -16.32 -13.04 -6.12
CA ALA A 12 -15.34 -12.09 -5.64
C ALA A 12 -16.09 -11.01 -4.83
N MET A 13 -15.57 -10.63 -3.67
CA MET A 13 -16.22 -9.62 -2.83
C MET A 13 -16.19 -8.29 -3.56
N GLU A 14 -17.32 -7.82 -4.05
CA GLU A 14 -17.41 -6.61 -4.89
C GLU A 14 -16.79 -5.38 -4.23
N ARG A 15 -16.97 -5.19 -2.93
CA ARG A 15 -16.30 -4.15 -2.13
C ARG A 15 -16.33 -4.52 -0.66
N PRO A 16 -15.23 -4.30 0.08
CA PRO A 16 -15.23 -4.52 1.52
C PRO A 16 -16.12 -3.50 2.21
N THR A 17 -16.84 -3.98 3.23
CA THR A 17 -17.69 -3.13 4.08
C THR A 17 -16.98 -2.82 5.39
N TRP A 18 -17.47 -1.82 6.15
CA TRP A 18 -16.97 -1.55 7.49
C TRP A 18 -17.12 -2.77 8.43
N ARG A 19 -18.15 -3.61 8.23
CA ARG A 19 -18.34 -4.85 8.99
C ARG A 19 -17.25 -5.87 8.67
N PHE A 20 -16.91 -6.02 7.40
CA PHE A 20 -15.77 -6.86 6.99
C PHE A 20 -14.46 -6.35 7.59
N MET A 21 -14.20 -5.06 7.52
CA MET A 21 -13.00 -4.46 8.09
C MET A 21 -12.87 -4.74 9.59
N LEU A 22 -13.97 -4.62 10.36
CA LEU A 22 -13.94 -4.84 11.81
C LEU A 22 -14.01 -6.32 12.21
N SER A 23 -14.23 -7.24 11.29
CA SER A 23 -14.33 -8.67 11.58
C SER A 23 -13.00 -9.34 11.90
N HIS A 24 -11.86 -8.74 11.49
CA HIS A 24 -10.54 -9.31 11.72
C HIS A 24 -9.46 -8.21 11.78
N PRO A 25 -8.46 -8.31 12.67
CA PRO A 25 -7.40 -7.29 12.79
C PRO A 25 -6.58 -7.09 11.51
N ALA A 26 -6.36 -8.16 10.73
CA ALA A 26 -5.69 -8.06 9.44
C ALA A 26 -6.46 -7.16 8.46
N HIS A 27 -7.81 -7.26 8.43
CA HIS A 27 -8.63 -6.42 7.56
C HIS A 27 -8.54 -4.95 7.96
N LEU A 28 -8.56 -4.66 9.28
CA LEU A 28 -8.44 -3.30 9.78
C LEU A 28 -7.13 -2.65 9.33
N ILE A 29 -6.02 -3.40 9.40
CA ILE A 29 -4.71 -2.94 8.97
C ILE A 29 -4.67 -2.82 7.45
N ALA A 30 -4.96 -3.90 6.71
CA ALA A 30 -4.86 -3.93 5.27
C ALA A 30 -5.71 -2.86 4.58
N LEU A 31 -6.90 -2.57 5.12
CA LEU A 31 -7.79 -1.51 4.65
C LEU A 31 -7.43 -0.11 5.21
N GLY A 32 -6.23 0.07 5.76
CA GLY A 32 -5.70 1.36 6.21
C GLY A 32 -6.63 2.08 7.18
N PHE A 33 -7.15 1.35 8.19
CA PHE A 33 -8.08 1.87 9.20
C PHE A 33 -9.32 2.55 8.60
N GLY A 34 -9.75 2.12 7.41
CA GLY A 34 -10.94 2.59 6.71
C GLY A 34 -10.67 3.45 5.48
N SER A 35 -9.45 3.92 5.24
CA SER A 35 -9.10 4.65 4.02
C SER A 35 -9.34 3.82 2.75
N GLY A 36 -9.08 2.51 2.80
CA GLY A 36 -9.36 1.55 1.74
C GLY A 36 -10.84 1.30 1.44
N LEU A 37 -11.76 1.79 2.30
CA LEU A 37 -13.21 1.76 2.03
C LEU A 37 -13.67 2.92 1.14
N ALA A 38 -12.77 3.80 0.71
CA ALA A 38 -13.10 4.91 -0.18
C ALA A 38 -13.75 4.38 -1.47
N PRO A 39 -14.87 4.97 -1.91
CA PRO A 39 -15.61 4.48 -3.08
C PRO A 39 -14.89 4.76 -4.41
N VAL A 40 -13.96 5.71 -4.41
CA VAL A 40 -13.17 6.12 -5.58
C VAL A 40 -11.71 6.23 -5.14
N ALA A 41 -10.81 5.66 -5.93
CA ALA A 41 -9.35 5.72 -5.74
C ALA A 41 -8.90 5.40 -4.29
N PRO A 42 -9.22 4.20 -3.75
CA PRO A 42 -8.88 3.84 -2.37
C PRO A 42 -7.38 3.95 -2.07
N GLY A 43 -6.51 3.62 -3.03
CA GLY A 43 -5.07 3.79 -2.88
C GLY A 43 -4.67 5.26 -2.68
N THR A 44 -5.28 6.21 -3.41
CA THR A 44 -5.03 7.64 -3.16
C THR A 44 -5.52 8.06 -1.78
N ALA A 45 -6.67 7.54 -1.34
CA ALA A 45 -7.19 7.79 0.01
C ALA A 45 -6.24 7.18 1.07
N GLY A 46 -5.70 5.99 0.83
CA GLY A 46 -4.69 5.34 1.67
C GLY A 46 -3.41 6.16 1.80
N THR A 47 -2.87 6.63 0.67
CA THR A 47 -1.66 7.47 0.66
C THR A 47 -1.88 8.82 1.34
N LEU A 48 -3.06 9.45 1.17
CA LEU A 48 -3.42 10.68 1.88
C LEU A 48 -3.54 10.43 3.39
N TRP A 49 -4.19 9.34 3.78
CA TRP A 49 -4.28 8.93 5.18
C TRP A 49 -2.88 8.69 5.77
N ALA A 50 -2.01 8.02 5.02
CA ALA A 50 -0.61 7.80 5.42
C ALA A 50 0.12 9.12 5.67
N TRP A 51 -0.08 10.12 4.80
CA TRP A 51 0.54 11.42 4.95
C TRP A 51 0.04 12.15 6.20
N VAL A 52 -1.27 12.17 6.44
CA VAL A 52 -1.84 12.77 7.66
C VAL A 52 -1.32 12.06 8.91
N ALA A 53 -1.32 10.73 8.92
CA ALA A 53 -0.78 9.94 10.02
C ALA A 53 0.70 10.25 10.26
N TRP A 54 1.51 10.37 9.19
CA TRP A 54 2.91 10.76 9.27
C TRP A 54 3.11 12.11 9.94
N LEU A 55 2.34 13.13 9.53
CA LEU A 55 2.42 14.48 10.10
C LEU A 55 2.10 14.52 11.59
N LEU A 56 1.21 13.63 12.05
CA LEU A 56 0.90 13.47 13.46
C LEU A 56 2.00 12.73 14.21
N LEU A 57 2.46 11.59 13.68
CA LEU A 57 3.49 10.75 14.30
C LEU A 57 4.82 11.47 14.40
N ALA A 58 5.23 12.20 13.37
CA ALA A 58 6.49 12.96 13.36
C ALA A 58 6.54 14.12 14.37
N ARG A 59 5.42 14.46 15.02
CA ARG A 59 5.41 15.40 16.15
C ARG A 59 5.88 14.81 17.46
N TRP A 60 5.75 13.48 17.58
CA TRP A 60 5.97 12.77 18.85
C TRP A 60 7.12 11.77 18.77
N LEU A 61 7.40 11.27 17.56
CA LEU A 61 8.41 10.26 17.32
C LEU A 61 9.67 10.85 16.69
N THR A 62 10.81 10.38 17.15
CA THR A 62 12.11 10.67 16.54
C THR A 62 12.25 9.98 15.18
N PRO A 63 13.18 10.41 14.29
CA PRO A 63 13.45 9.70 13.04
C PRO A 63 13.79 8.22 13.21
N PHE A 64 14.46 7.86 14.31
CA PHE A 64 14.77 6.46 14.63
C PHE A 64 13.50 5.66 14.97
N GLU A 65 12.61 6.20 15.80
CA GLU A 65 11.35 5.56 16.17
C GLU A 65 10.40 5.43 14.98
N LEU A 66 10.38 6.41 14.08
CA LEU A 66 9.65 6.33 12.81
C LEU A 66 10.20 5.20 11.93
N GLY A 67 11.52 5.07 11.82
CA GLY A 67 12.16 3.96 11.12
C GLY A 67 11.82 2.60 11.73
N LEU A 68 11.79 2.51 13.05
CA LEU A 68 11.39 1.29 13.76
C LEU A 68 9.90 0.94 13.53
N LEU A 69 9.03 1.96 13.54
CA LEU A 69 7.60 1.79 13.20
C LEU A 69 7.44 1.22 11.79
N ILE A 70 8.16 1.77 10.80
CA ILE A 70 8.13 1.27 9.42
C ILE A 70 8.64 -0.18 9.38
N ALA A 71 9.76 -0.49 10.04
CA ALA A 71 10.34 -1.83 10.06
C ALA A 71 9.38 -2.88 10.66
N ILE A 72 8.60 -2.53 11.67
CA ILE A 72 7.56 -3.39 12.25
C ILE A 72 6.33 -3.47 11.34
N SER A 73 5.98 -2.38 10.68
CA SER A 73 4.82 -2.30 9.78
C SER A 73 4.97 -3.17 8.53
N LEU A 74 6.19 -3.42 8.06
CA LEU A 74 6.45 -4.29 6.89
C LEU A 74 5.97 -5.74 7.08
N PRO A 75 6.46 -6.52 8.07
CA PRO A 75 5.99 -7.89 8.26
C PRO A 75 4.52 -7.94 8.69
N LEU A 76 4.06 -6.95 9.44
CA LEU A 76 2.65 -6.84 9.84
C LEU A 76 1.75 -6.60 8.62
N GLY A 77 2.17 -5.72 7.71
CA GLY A 77 1.47 -5.45 6.46
C GLY A 77 1.44 -6.67 5.55
N TRP A 78 2.57 -7.35 5.38
CA TRP A 78 2.63 -8.58 4.61
C TRP A 78 1.62 -9.63 5.11
N TRP A 79 1.59 -9.87 6.41
CA TRP A 79 0.59 -10.74 7.01
C TRP A 79 -0.84 -10.24 6.76
N ALA A 80 -1.09 -8.95 6.98
CA ALA A 80 -2.43 -8.36 6.86
C ALA A 80 -2.95 -8.42 5.41
N CYS A 81 -2.13 -8.08 4.43
CA CYS A 81 -2.47 -8.16 3.00
C CYS A 81 -2.73 -9.61 2.58
N THR A 82 -1.86 -10.56 3.01
CA THR A 82 -2.03 -12.00 2.74
C THR A 82 -3.38 -12.53 3.23
N VAL A 83 -3.72 -12.25 4.48
CA VAL A 83 -4.98 -12.73 5.10
C VAL A 83 -6.18 -12.06 4.45
N THR A 84 -6.10 -10.75 4.20
CA THR A 84 -7.24 -9.98 3.67
C THR A 84 -7.53 -10.34 2.22
N ALA A 85 -6.52 -10.43 1.35
CA ALA A 85 -6.68 -10.89 -0.04
C ALA A 85 -7.29 -12.29 -0.10
N GLY A 86 -6.83 -13.21 0.75
CA GLY A 86 -7.40 -14.55 0.88
C GLY A 86 -8.87 -14.56 1.28
N HIS A 87 -9.27 -13.75 2.25
CA HIS A 87 -10.66 -13.64 2.70
C HIS A 87 -11.55 -12.94 1.66
N MET A 88 -11.04 -11.97 0.92
CA MET A 88 -11.75 -11.32 -0.18
C MET A 88 -11.83 -12.20 -1.43
N ARG A 89 -11.00 -13.25 -1.54
CA ARG A 89 -10.88 -14.10 -2.74
C ARG A 89 -10.51 -13.31 -4.00
N VAL A 90 -9.74 -12.26 -3.84
CA VAL A 90 -9.21 -11.42 -4.91
C VAL A 90 -7.70 -11.42 -4.77
N LEU A 91 -6.96 -11.61 -5.86
CA LEU A 91 -5.50 -11.74 -5.83
C LEU A 91 -4.82 -10.44 -5.41
N ASP A 92 -5.31 -9.34 -5.95
CA ASP A 92 -4.86 -7.98 -5.66
C ASP A 92 -6.09 -7.07 -5.52
N PRO A 93 -6.67 -6.98 -4.30
CA PRO A 93 -7.81 -6.12 -4.07
C PRO A 93 -7.37 -4.66 -3.97
N GLY A 94 -7.73 -3.81 -4.91
CA GLY A 94 -7.42 -2.38 -4.86
C GLY A 94 -7.99 -1.60 -3.66
N ASN A 95 -8.60 -2.31 -2.70
CA ASN A 95 -9.03 -1.79 -1.40
C ASN A 95 -8.00 -2.05 -0.29
N ILE A 96 -7.05 -2.95 -0.51
CA ILE A 96 -5.86 -3.06 0.32
C ILE A 96 -5.03 -1.81 0.02
N VAL A 97 -4.65 -1.08 1.05
CA VAL A 97 -3.95 0.21 0.95
C VAL A 97 -2.81 0.34 1.98
N TRP A 98 -2.53 -0.73 2.74
CA TRP A 98 -1.46 -0.71 3.73
C TRP A 98 -0.06 -0.75 3.10
N ASP A 99 0.05 -1.30 1.92
CA ASP A 99 1.19 -1.27 1.01
C ASP A 99 1.58 0.16 0.66
N GLU A 100 0.62 0.96 0.17
CA GLU A 100 0.84 2.38 -0.11
C GLU A 100 1.18 3.17 1.18
N VAL A 101 0.57 2.81 2.31
CA VAL A 101 0.88 3.46 3.59
C VAL A 101 2.34 3.26 3.96
N ILE A 102 2.83 2.02 3.95
CA ILE A 102 4.22 1.71 4.31
C ILE A 102 5.18 2.33 3.29
N ALA A 103 4.91 2.15 2.00
CA ALA A 103 5.76 2.62 0.92
C ALA A 103 5.90 4.16 0.97
N PHE A 104 4.80 4.87 1.18
CA PHE A 104 4.84 6.33 1.30
C PHE A 104 5.50 6.80 2.60
N TRP A 105 5.35 6.08 3.72
CA TRP A 105 6.10 6.37 4.95
C TRP A 105 7.61 6.20 4.76
N ILE A 106 8.06 5.21 4.00
CA ILE A 106 9.48 5.06 3.62
C ILE A 106 9.96 6.29 2.83
N VAL A 107 9.17 6.75 1.85
CA VAL A 107 9.49 7.96 1.08
C VAL A 107 9.63 9.16 2.01
N LEU A 108 8.65 9.41 2.87
CA LEU A 108 8.68 10.55 3.80
C LEU A 108 9.82 10.47 4.80
N TRP A 109 10.15 9.28 5.30
CA TRP A 109 11.23 9.04 6.23
C TRP A 109 12.60 9.35 5.64
N LEU A 110 12.86 8.89 4.42
CA LEU A 110 14.13 9.11 3.71
C LEU A 110 14.25 10.55 3.17
N LEU A 111 13.15 11.29 3.10
CA LEU A 111 13.15 12.70 2.73
C LEU A 111 13.41 13.64 3.91
N LEU A 112 13.42 13.16 5.15
CA LEU A 112 13.62 14.01 6.33
C LEU A 112 14.96 14.76 6.30
N PRO A 113 14.98 16.05 6.70
CA PRO A 113 13.83 16.92 6.91
C PRO A 113 13.24 17.44 5.60
N ALA A 114 11.92 17.38 5.42
CA ALA A 114 11.26 17.83 4.22
C ALA A 114 10.12 18.81 4.51
N GLY A 115 10.14 19.94 3.85
CA GLY A 115 9.04 20.91 3.88
C GLY A 115 7.81 20.41 3.11
N PHE A 116 6.67 21.08 3.32
CA PHE A 116 5.39 20.70 2.72
C PHE A 116 5.45 20.53 1.19
N GLY A 117 6.11 21.45 0.47
CA GLY A 117 6.24 21.36 -0.99
C GLY A 117 6.97 20.11 -1.46
N ALA A 118 8.04 19.71 -0.74
CA ALA A 118 8.78 18.48 -1.04
C ALA A 118 7.94 17.22 -0.77
N GLN A 119 7.16 17.22 0.31
CA GLN A 119 6.24 16.12 0.62
C GLN A 119 5.10 16.02 -0.40
N LEU A 120 4.57 17.15 -0.87
CA LEU A 120 3.56 17.19 -1.93
C LEU A 120 4.10 16.66 -3.26
N ALA A 121 5.31 17.05 -3.64
CA ALA A 121 5.98 16.52 -4.83
C ALA A 121 6.22 15.01 -4.71
N ALA A 122 6.66 14.56 -3.53
CA ALA A 122 6.83 13.13 -3.25
C ALA A 122 5.51 12.36 -3.34
N PHE A 123 4.42 12.91 -2.81
CA PHE A 123 3.08 12.33 -2.93
C PHE A 123 2.66 12.17 -4.41
N ALA A 124 2.80 13.24 -5.20
CA ALA A 124 2.42 13.20 -6.60
C ALA A 124 3.25 12.20 -7.41
N LEU A 125 4.57 12.16 -7.18
CA LEU A 125 5.47 11.20 -7.85
C LEU A 125 5.16 9.76 -7.43
N PHE A 126 5.00 9.51 -6.13
CA PHE A 126 4.66 8.18 -5.64
C PHE A 126 3.35 7.68 -6.25
N ARG A 127 2.30 8.51 -6.23
CA ARG A 127 1.02 8.14 -6.85
C ARG A 127 1.11 7.94 -8.35
N PHE A 128 1.96 8.68 -9.04
CA PHE A 128 2.23 8.46 -10.46
C PHE A 128 2.85 7.08 -10.69
N PHE A 129 3.93 6.74 -9.98
CA PHE A 129 4.62 5.47 -10.15
C PHE A 129 3.74 4.27 -9.79
N ASP A 130 3.01 4.36 -8.70
CA ASP A 130 2.13 3.31 -8.21
C ASP A 130 0.88 3.14 -9.12
N ALA A 131 0.20 4.21 -9.54
CA ALA A 131 -1.02 4.08 -10.33
C ALA A 131 -0.76 3.77 -11.81
N VAL A 132 0.35 4.27 -12.39
CA VAL A 132 0.70 4.07 -13.81
C VAL A 132 1.59 2.86 -14.01
N LYS A 133 2.31 2.44 -12.96
CA LYS A 133 3.25 1.30 -12.92
C LYS A 133 4.24 1.30 -14.10
N PRO A 134 4.94 2.41 -14.39
CA PRO A 134 5.85 2.47 -15.52
C PRO A 134 7.13 1.64 -15.26
N GLY A 135 7.59 0.93 -16.29
CA GLY A 135 8.89 0.23 -16.30
C GLY A 135 9.14 -0.70 -15.12
N PRO A 136 10.05 -0.35 -14.17
CA PRO A 136 10.41 -1.24 -13.06
C PRO A 136 9.24 -1.59 -12.12
N VAL A 137 8.27 -0.68 -11.97
CA VAL A 137 7.10 -0.91 -11.11
C VAL A 137 6.17 -1.95 -11.74
N GLY A 138 5.89 -1.84 -13.05
CA GLY A 138 5.11 -2.84 -13.77
C GLY A 138 5.79 -4.22 -13.77
N TRP A 139 7.13 -4.27 -13.91
CA TRP A 139 7.87 -5.51 -13.77
C TRP A 139 7.72 -6.11 -12.36
N ALA A 140 7.74 -5.30 -11.31
CA ALA A 140 7.56 -5.75 -9.93
C ALA A 140 6.15 -6.29 -9.68
N ASP A 141 5.14 -5.60 -10.22
CA ASP A 141 3.74 -6.02 -10.19
C ASP A 141 3.55 -7.39 -10.86
N ASP A 142 4.22 -7.65 -11.98
CA ASP A 142 4.13 -8.92 -12.71
C ASP A 142 4.84 -10.10 -12.04
N LEU A 143 5.75 -9.87 -11.06
CA LEU A 143 6.61 -10.92 -10.50
C LEU A 143 5.89 -11.88 -9.56
N TYR A 144 5.00 -11.38 -8.72
CA TYR A 144 4.43 -12.13 -7.61
C TYR A 144 2.91 -12.12 -7.64
N HIS A 145 2.32 -13.06 -8.38
CA HIS A 145 0.87 -13.26 -8.44
C HIS A 145 0.49 -14.53 -7.67
N GLY A 146 -0.67 -14.51 -7.03
CA GLY A 146 -1.24 -15.68 -6.37
C GLY A 146 -1.83 -15.36 -5.00
N PHE A 147 -2.38 -16.40 -4.37
CA PHE A 147 -2.82 -16.34 -2.98
C PHE A 147 -1.71 -16.77 -2.01
N GLY A 148 -1.90 -16.44 -0.74
CA GLY A 148 -0.96 -16.78 0.32
C GLY A 148 0.20 -15.79 0.42
N TRP A 149 1.29 -16.24 1.04
CA TRP A 149 2.42 -15.36 1.36
C TRP A 149 3.09 -14.70 0.15
N GLN A 150 3.15 -15.41 -0.97
CA GLN A 150 3.72 -14.85 -2.20
C GLN A 150 2.88 -13.71 -2.76
N GLY A 151 1.54 -13.89 -2.82
CA GLY A 151 0.65 -12.84 -3.28
C GLY A 151 0.63 -11.64 -2.33
N GLY A 152 0.57 -11.89 -1.01
CA GLY A 152 0.67 -10.81 -0.03
C GLY A 152 2.02 -10.07 -0.07
N PHE A 153 3.11 -10.73 -0.45
CA PHE A 153 4.39 -10.08 -0.71
C PHE A 153 4.33 -9.25 -2.00
N GLY A 154 3.70 -9.78 -3.06
CA GLY A 154 3.52 -9.06 -4.33
C GLY A 154 2.83 -7.73 -4.15
N ILE A 155 1.72 -7.72 -3.39
CA ILE A 155 0.95 -6.51 -3.06
C ILE A 155 1.84 -5.41 -2.41
N LEU A 156 2.83 -5.78 -1.58
CA LEU A 156 3.74 -4.81 -0.99
C LEU A 156 4.91 -4.44 -1.92
N PHE A 157 5.33 -5.37 -2.76
CA PHE A 157 6.61 -5.26 -3.47
C PHE A 157 6.59 -4.19 -4.56
N ASP A 158 5.52 -4.12 -5.35
CA ASP A 158 5.39 -3.11 -6.41
C ASP A 158 5.35 -1.69 -5.84
N ASP A 159 4.70 -1.47 -4.72
CA ASP A 159 4.69 -0.19 -4.02
C ASP A 159 6.05 0.19 -3.42
N LEU A 160 6.81 -0.78 -2.92
CA LEU A 160 8.18 -0.54 -2.49
C LEU A 160 9.07 -0.13 -3.67
N VAL A 161 8.85 -0.71 -4.86
CA VAL A 161 9.54 -0.31 -6.08
C VAL A 161 9.09 1.08 -6.56
N ALA A 162 7.80 1.40 -6.44
CA ALA A 162 7.27 2.74 -6.71
C ALA A 162 7.88 3.80 -5.77
N ALA A 163 8.05 3.47 -4.48
CA ALA A 163 8.73 4.31 -3.51
C ALA A 163 10.21 4.53 -3.88
N LEU A 164 10.91 3.47 -4.28
CA LEU A 164 12.30 3.58 -4.74
C LEU A 164 12.42 4.48 -5.97
N CYS A 165 11.55 4.29 -6.98
CA CYS A 165 11.53 5.13 -8.18
C CYS A 165 11.28 6.61 -7.83
N THR A 166 10.34 6.86 -6.90
CA THR A 166 10.05 8.20 -6.38
C THR A 166 11.30 8.84 -5.75
N LEU A 167 11.98 8.10 -4.88
CA LEU A 167 13.20 8.58 -4.21
C LEU A 167 14.34 8.84 -5.18
N LEU A 168 14.52 7.99 -6.20
CA LEU A 168 15.54 8.18 -7.23
C LEU A 168 15.29 9.46 -8.05
N VAL A 169 14.04 9.73 -8.43
CA VAL A 169 13.69 10.98 -9.14
C VAL A 169 13.97 12.20 -8.28
N ILE A 170 13.57 12.17 -6.99
CA ILE A 170 13.82 13.29 -6.09
C ILE A 170 15.32 13.45 -5.81
N ALA A 171 16.07 12.37 -5.66
CA ALA A 171 17.51 12.42 -5.47
C ALA A 171 18.21 13.02 -6.71
N ALA A 172 17.85 12.56 -7.91
CA ALA A 172 18.35 13.14 -9.15
C ALA A 172 18.05 14.65 -9.23
N TRP A 173 16.83 15.05 -8.93
CA TRP A 173 16.46 16.49 -8.89
C TRP A 173 17.35 17.29 -7.94
N ARG A 174 17.61 16.80 -6.72
CA ARG A 174 18.46 17.48 -5.72
C ARG A 174 19.92 17.59 -6.11
N VAL A 175 20.42 16.74 -6.99
CA VAL A 175 21.82 16.80 -7.48
C VAL A 175 21.98 17.88 -8.57
N TRP A 176 20.91 18.15 -9.32
CA TRP A 176 20.96 19.09 -10.45
C TRP A 176 20.56 20.53 -10.10
N TRP A 177 19.95 20.72 -8.92
CA TRP A 177 19.46 22.02 -8.40
C TRP A 177 19.85 22.25 -6.93
#